data_446e0b79f38af815485e60fa15befa97
#
_entry.id   446e0b79f38af815485e60fa15befa97
#
_cell.length_a   1.000
_cell.length_b   1.000
_cell.length_c   1.000
_cell.angle_alpha   90.00
_cell.angle_beta   90.00
_cell.angle_gamma   90.00
#
_symmetry.space_group_name_H-M   'P 1'
#
loop_
_entity.id
_entity.type
_entity.pdbx_description
1 polymer ?
#
loop_
_entity_poly.entity_id
_entity_poly.type
_entity_poly.pdbx_seq_one_letter_code
_entity_poly.pdbx_strand_id
1 'polypeptide(L)'
;MEELHGVSLSTMKSIAIVNQKGGVGKTTITLGIAEAAAASGLNVLVVDLDPQANASSGLGIWNGAPSIDDVMCEPRAGSALDAICTSRWPEDGPVPDLIPGSHLLASREPLLAADPVGAQDRLRLALAGVSHDLVLIDCPPSLGLLSINGLFAADRAVIVTEPAAWAADGVDLMHNTVERVSGRLGTPRLSGIVTNRVGRTRDNRYWSEQLEERFGTLLLPQIQLRAAIAEASGQSTTLRALGKRPGATEAASQFDALWVELSGDLGFSESNGRPEAAFETPSTTIDS
;
A
#
# COMPACT_ATOMS: atom_id res chain seq x y z
N MET A 1 -10.53 29.01 -32.32
CA MET A 1 -9.72 28.84 -31.13
C MET A 1 -10.58 28.06 -30.14
N GLU A 2 -10.52 26.73 -30.20
CA GLU A 2 -11.22 25.86 -29.28
C GLU A 2 -10.35 25.71 -28.06
N GLU A 3 -10.91 26.10 -26.92
CA GLU A 3 -10.30 25.86 -25.60
C GLU A 3 -10.24 24.35 -25.34
N LEU A 4 -9.05 23.81 -25.38
CA LEU A 4 -8.76 22.48 -24.84
C LEU A 4 -9.04 22.55 -23.34
N HIS A 5 -10.19 22.04 -22.91
CA HIS A 5 -10.54 21.82 -21.52
C HIS A 5 -9.47 20.89 -20.91
N GLY A 6 -8.79 21.43 -19.91
CA GLY A 6 -7.68 20.76 -19.24
C GLY A 6 -8.10 19.43 -18.66
N VAL A 7 -7.61 18.37 -19.26
CA VAL A 7 -7.46 17.09 -18.58
C VAL A 7 -6.43 17.34 -17.48
N SER A 8 -6.89 17.45 -16.24
CA SER A 8 -6.02 17.39 -15.08
C SER A 8 -5.29 16.06 -15.18
N LEU A 9 -4.01 16.10 -15.52
CA LEU A 9 -3.13 14.95 -15.40
C LEU A 9 -3.08 14.63 -13.91
N SER A 10 -3.86 13.65 -13.47
CA SER A 10 -3.71 13.06 -12.14
C SER A 10 -2.27 12.61 -12.03
N THR A 11 -1.49 13.31 -11.21
CA THR A 11 -0.12 12.86 -10.93
C THR A 11 -0.25 11.68 -9.99
N MET A 12 0.09 10.48 -10.49
CA MET A 12 0.22 9.24 -9.70
C MET A 12 0.84 9.56 -8.34
N LYS A 13 0.22 9.07 -7.27
CA LYS A 13 0.75 9.13 -5.91
C LYS A 13 1.27 7.76 -5.50
N SER A 14 2.34 7.73 -4.72
CA SER A 14 2.96 6.47 -4.33
C SER A 14 3.32 6.44 -2.84
N ILE A 15 3.06 5.28 -2.21
CA ILE A 15 3.37 5.02 -0.79
C ILE A 15 4.22 3.76 -0.68
N ALA A 16 5.38 3.85 -0.05
CA ALA A 16 6.15 2.68 0.38
C ALA A 16 5.73 2.27 1.80
N ILE A 17 5.35 1.00 1.97
CA ILE A 17 4.99 0.41 3.26
C ILE A 17 6.21 -0.33 3.79
N VAL A 18 6.82 0.19 4.85
CA VAL A 18 8.17 -0.21 5.28
C VAL A 18 8.27 -0.58 6.75
N ASN A 19 9.12 -1.50 7.08
CA ASN A 19 9.79 -1.77 8.36
C ASN A 19 10.81 -2.88 8.15
N GLN A 20 11.94 -2.82 8.87
CA GLN A 20 12.94 -3.89 8.85
C GLN A 20 12.49 -5.17 9.58
N LYS A 21 11.56 -5.05 10.56
CA LYS A 21 11.07 -6.19 11.32
C LYS A 21 10.10 -7.02 10.48
N GLY A 22 10.35 -8.32 10.40
CA GLY A 22 9.42 -9.27 9.81
C GLY A 22 8.19 -9.49 10.69
N GLY A 23 7.05 -9.81 10.06
CA GLY A 23 5.85 -10.20 10.78
C GLY A 23 4.99 -9.07 11.36
N VAL A 24 5.39 -7.80 11.28
CA VAL A 24 4.60 -6.66 11.79
C VAL A 24 3.33 -6.39 10.99
N GLY A 25 3.18 -7.01 9.81
CA GLY A 25 1.99 -6.91 8.96
C GLY A 25 2.03 -5.80 7.91
N LYS A 26 3.20 -5.52 7.32
CA LYS A 26 3.31 -4.60 6.18
C LYS A 26 2.32 -4.94 5.08
N THR A 27 2.35 -6.17 4.58
CA THR A 27 1.41 -6.70 3.58
C THR A 27 -0.06 -6.52 4.00
N THR A 28 -0.37 -6.77 5.28
CA THR A 28 -1.73 -6.56 5.81
C THR A 28 -2.17 -5.10 5.67
N ILE A 29 -1.28 -4.17 6.00
CA ILE A 29 -1.55 -2.73 5.86
C ILE A 29 -1.64 -2.34 4.38
N THR A 30 -0.75 -2.84 3.53
CA THR A 30 -0.81 -2.62 2.07
C THR A 30 -2.15 -3.04 1.50
N LEU A 31 -2.59 -4.27 1.78
CA LEU A 31 -3.86 -4.81 1.26
C LEU A 31 -5.08 -4.07 1.83
N GLY A 32 -5.07 -3.72 3.11
CA GLY A 32 -6.17 -2.97 3.73
C GLY A 32 -6.30 -1.55 3.18
N ILE A 33 -5.19 -0.85 2.94
CA ILE A 33 -5.19 0.46 2.28
C ILE A 33 -5.65 0.30 0.82
N ALA A 34 -5.20 -0.74 0.10
CA ALA A 34 -5.61 -1.01 -1.28
C ALA A 34 -7.13 -1.20 -1.39
N GLU A 35 -7.74 -1.97 -0.46
CA GLU A 35 -9.19 -2.16 -0.39
C GLU A 35 -9.92 -0.85 -0.12
N ALA A 36 -9.47 -0.06 0.87
CA ALA A 36 -10.11 1.19 1.26
C ALA A 36 -10.00 2.26 0.14
N ALA A 37 -8.83 2.39 -0.49
CA ALA A 37 -8.58 3.32 -1.58
C ALA A 37 -9.39 2.95 -2.84
N ALA A 38 -9.43 1.67 -3.22
CA ALA A 38 -10.24 1.20 -4.33
C ALA A 38 -11.74 1.44 -4.07
N ALA A 39 -12.21 1.17 -2.84
CA ALA A 39 -13.58 1.45 -2.45
C ALA A 39 -13.94 2.95 -2.47
N SER A 40 -12.96 3.85 -2.38
CA SER A 40 -13.15 5.30 -2.57
C SER A 40 -13.15 5.73 -4.05
N GLY A 41 -13.02 4.77 -4.98
CA GLY A 41 -13.09 5.00 -6.42
C GLY A 41 -11.77 5.26 -7.12
N LEU A 42 -10.62 5.03 -6.46
CA LEU A 42 -9.31 5.20 -7.08
C LEU A 42 -8.86 3.95 -7.83
N ASN A 43 -8.13 4.15 -8.92
CA ASN A 43 -7.38 3.11 -9.59
C ASN A 43 -6.09 2.84 -8.80
N VAL A 44 -6.02 1.69 -8.15
CA VAL A 44 -4.93 1.32 -7.25
C VAL A 44 -4.04 0.27 -7.89
N LEU A 45 -2.73 0.47 -7.83
CA LEU A 45 -1.72 -0.53 -8.19
C LEU A 45 -0.96 -0.94 -6.93
N VAL A 46 -0.89 -2.23 -6.66
CA VAL A 46 0.00 -2.80 -5.65
C VAL A 46 1.27 -3.32 -6.33
N VAL A 47 2.43 -2.96 -5.79
CA VAL A 47 3.73 -3.49 -6.21
C VAL A 47 4.25 -4.38 -5.10
N ASP A 48 4.34 -5.68 -5.34
CA ASP A 48 4.85 -6.64 -4.37
C ASP A 48 6.36 -6.80 -4.51
N LEU A 49 7.10 -6.06 -3.69
CA LEU A 49 8.57 -6.03 -3.71
C LEU A 49 9.18 -7.03 -2.70
N ASP A 50 8.35 -7.73 -1.92
CA ASP A 50 8.82 -8.75 -0.99
C ASP A 50 9.03 -10.10 -1.74
N PRO A 51 10.23 -10.71 -1.68
CA PRO A 51 10.46 -12.03 -2.25
C PRO A 51 9.53 -13.14 -1.72
N GLN A 52 8.85 -12.92 -0.58
CA GLN A 52 7.84 -13.86 -0.08
C GLN A 52 6.54 -13.83 -0.88
N ALA A 53 6.29 -12.79 -1.71
CA ALA A 53 5.12 -12.63 -2.57
C ALA A 53 3.77 -12.74 -1.79
N ASN A 54 3.74 -12.24 -0.55
CA ASN A 54 2.54 -12.32 0.30
C ASN A 54 1.43 -11.38 -0.18
N ALA A 55 1.75 -10.20 -0.71
CA ALA A 55 0.76 -9.30 -1.29
C ALA A 55 0.13 -9.92 -2.54
N SER A 56 0.94 -10.54 -3.39
CA SER A 56 0.47 -11.28 -4.56
C SER A 56 -0.48 -12.42 -4.20
N SER A 57 -0.10 -13.24 -3.21
CA SER A 57 -0.97 -14.32 -2.72
C SER A 57 -2.27 -13.77 -2.13
N GLY A 58 -2.21 -12.68 -1.35
CA GLY A 58 -3.37 -12.02 -0.76
C GLY A 58 -4.32 -11.43 -1.82
N LEU A 59 -3.81 -11.06 -3.00
CA LEU A 59 -4.57 -10.61 -4.16
C LEU A 59 -4.97 -11.76 -5.12
N GLY A 60 -4.73 -13.02 -4.71
CA GLY A 60 -5.13 -14.21 -5.45
C GLY A 60 -4.24 -14.55 -6.65
N ILE A 61 -3.04 -13.97 -6.74
CA ILE A 61 -2.09 -14.23 -7.82
C ILE A 61 -0.91 -15.05 -7.28
N TRP A 62 -0.79 -16.27 -7.78
CA TRP A 62 0.34 -17.17 -7.49
C TRP A 62 1.10 -17.42 -8.80
N ASN A 63 2.41 -17.21 -8.79
CA ASN A 63 3.26 -17.38 -9.98
C ASN A 63 2.88 -16.46 -11.15
N GLY A 64 2.61 -15.18 -10.88
CA GLY A 64 2.40 -14.16 -11.92
C GLY A 64 3.66 -13.97 -12.76
N ALA A 65 3.49 -13.88 -14.08
CA ALA A 65 4.55 -13.56 -15.02
C ALA A 65 3.98 -12.68 -16.16
N PRO A 66 4.65 -11.59 -16.56
CA PRO A 66 5.88 -11.05 -15.95
C PRO A 66 5.71 -10.66 -14.48
N SER A 67 6.82 -10.60 -13.72
CA SER A 67 6.84 -10.32 -12.30
C SER A 67 7.75 -9.13 -11.97
N ILE A 68 7.75 -8.72 -10.72
CA ILE A 68 8.65 -7.65 -10.24
C ILE A 68 10.14 -7.98 -10.47
N ASP A 69 10.50 -9.27 -10.52
CA ASP A 69 11.84 -9.73 -10.82
C ASP A 69 12.26 -9.33 -12.23
N ASP A 70 11.39 -9.55 -13.22
CA ASP A 70 11.63 -9.16 -14.62
C ASP A 70 11.78 -7.63 -14.73
N VAL A 71 10.90 -6.90 -14.05
CA VAL A 71 10.92 -5.43 -14.00
C VAL A 71 12.22 -4.89 -13.39
N MET A 72 12.69 -5.49 -12.31
CA MET A 72 13.88 -5.04 -11.58
C MET A 72 15.19 -5.44 -12.29
N CYS A 73 15.22 -6.56 -13.02
CA CYS A 73 16.42 -7.02 -13.73
C CYS A 73 16.72 -6.18 -14.97
N GLU A 74 15.70 -5.78 -15.71
CA GLU A 74 15.83 -5.01 -16.95
C GLU A 74 15.05 -3.69 -16.88
N PRO A 75 15.41 -2.77 -15.96
CA PRO A 75 14.66 -1.55 -15.77
C PRO A 75 14.83 -0.61 -16.96
N ARG A 76 13.70 -0.23 -17.53
CA ARG A 76 13.58 0.85 -18.52
C ARG A 76 12.32 1.65 -18.21
N ALA A 77 12.24 2.87 -18.70
CA ALA A 77 11.06 3.68 -18.49
C ALA A 77 9.81 2.95 -18.98
N GLY A 78 8.85 2.73 -18.07
CA GLY A 78 7.60 2.05 -18.37
C GLY A 78 7.66 0.51 -18.40
N SER A 79 8.77 -0.13 -18.07
CA SER A 79 8.85 -1.61 -18.08
C SER A 79 7.90 -2.29 -17.10
N ALA A 80 7.44 -1.58 -16.08
CA ALA A 80 6.43 -2.06 -15.15
C ALA A 80 5.06 -2.29 -15.80
N LEU A 81 4.72 -1.57 -16.89
CA LEU A 81 3.43 -1.68 -17.58
C LEU A 81 3.17 -3.09 -18.11
N ASP A 82 4.20 -3.78 -18.56
CA ASP A 82 4.10 -5.14 -19.10
C ASP A 82 3.82 -6.20 -18.01
N ALA A 83 4.07 -5.87 -16.74
CA ALA A 83 3.91 -6.75 -15.59
C ALA A 83 2.62 -6.49 -14.78
N ILE A 84 1.82 -5.48 -15.15
CA ILE A 84 0.57 -5.17 -14.46
C ILE A 84 -0.49 -6.21 -14.82
N CYS A 85 -1.12 -6.78 -13.79
CA CYS A 85 -2.27 -7.67 -13.94
C CYS A 85 -3.35 -7.31 -12.91
N THR A 86 -4.60 -7.57 -13.21
CA THR A 86 -5.72 -7.34 -12.29
C THR A 86 -5.74 -8.41 -11.21
N SER A 87 -5.99 -8.02 -9.96
CA SER A 87 -6.13 -8.95 -8.84
C SER A 87 -7.34 -9.88 -9.03
N ARG A 88 -7.37 -10.98 -8.26
CA ARG A 88 -8.49 -11.93 -8.26
C ARG A 88 -9.42 -11.75 -7.04
N TRP A 89 -9.43 -10.58 -6.47
CA TRP A 89 -10.43 -10.28 -5.46
C TRP A 89 -11.85 -10.34 -6.07
N PRO A 90 -12.90 -10.59 -5.25
CA PRO A 90 -14.27 -10.62 -5.75
C PRO A 90 -14.65 -9.32 -6.48
N GLU A 91 -15.31 -9.45 -7.62
CA GLU A 91 -15.67 -8.34 -8.52
C GLU A 91 -16.88 -7.52 -8.03
N ASP A 92 -17.29 -7.66 -6.78
CA ASP A 92 -18.42 -6.91 -6.20
C ASP A 92 -18.10 -5.40 -6.00
N GLY A 93 -16.94 -4.93 -6.53
CA GLY A 93 -16.47 -3.56 -6.45
C GLY A 93 -15.14 -3.34 -7.18
N PRO A 94 -14.58 -2.13 -7.11
CA PRO A 94 -13.25 -1.84 -7.67
C PRO A 94 -12.19 -2.72 -7.00
N VAL A 95 -11.34 -3.34 -7.81
CA VAL A 95 -10.23 -4.19 -7.35
C VAL A 95 -8.89 -3.57 -7.75
N PRO A 96 -7.84 -3.69 -6.94
CA PRO A 96 -6.53 -3.18 -7.30
C PRO A 96 -5.90 -4.01 -8.41
N ASP A 97 -5.06 -3.38 -9.22
CA ASP A 97 -4.10 -4.07 -10.06
C ASP A 97 -2.85 -4.42 -9.26
N LEU A 98 -2.01 -5.29 -9.81
CA LEU A 98 -0.84 -5.85 -9.15
C LEU A 98 0.34 -5.96 -10.11
N ILE A 99 1.55 -5.63 -9.65
CA ILE A 99 2.79 -6.17 -10.18
C ILE A 99 3.22 -7.31 -9.26
N PRO A 100 3.15 -8.58 -9.72
CA PRO A 100 3.36 -9.74 -8.85
C PRO A 100 4.77 -9.83 -8.28
N GLY A 101 4.88 -10.23 -7.01
CA GLY A 101 6.14 -10.58 -6.36
C GLY A 101 6.77 -11.82 -6.96
N SER A 102 8.07 -12.00 -6.71
CA SER A 102 8.83 -13.15 -7.20
C SER A 102 9.86 -13.62 -6.17
N HIS A 103 9.86 -14.92 -5.87
CA HIS A 103 10.88 -15.53 -5.01
C HIS A 103 12.30 -15.42 -5.59
N LEU A 104 12.42 -15.27 -6.91
CA LEU A 104 13.71 -15.10 -7.60
C LEU A 104 14.41 -13.82 -7.18
N LEU A 105 13.64 -12.80 -6.77
CA LEU A 105 14.17 -11.50 -6.38
C LEU A 105 15.18 -11.60 -5.22
N ALA A 106 14.98 -12.53 -4.28
CA ALA A 106 15.93 -12.76 -3.19
C ALA A 106 17.33 -13.18 -3.68
N SER A 107 17.38 -14.04 -4.69
CA SER A 107 18.66 -14.49 -5.26
C SER A 107 19.30 -13.45 -6.22
N ARG A 108 18.48 -12.55 -6.75
CA ARG A 108 18.94 -11.50 -7.67
C ARG A 108 19.39 -10.22 -6.96
N GLU A 109 18.90 -9.94 -5.76
CA GLU A 109 19.23 -8.72 -5.02
C GLU A 109 20.74 -8.44 -4.94
N PRO A 110 21.64 -9.42 -4.67
CA PRO A 110 23.08 -9.19 -4.70
C PRO A 110 23.62 -8.78 -6.06
N LEU A 111 23.04 -9.31 -7.15
CA LEU A 111 23.44 -8.97 -8.52
C LEU A 111 22.96 -7.55 -8.87
N LEU A 112 21.75 -7.19 -8.48
CA LEU A 112 21.22 -5.84 -8.66
C LEU A 112 22.03 -4.81 -7.87
N ALA A 113 22.52 -5.17 -6.69
CA ALA A 113 23.37 -4.32 -5.85
C ALA A 113 24.75 -4.07 -6.43
N ALA A 114 25.22 -4.91 -7.35
CA ALA A 114 26.50 -4.75 -8.03
C ALA A 114 26.48 -3.64 -9.11
N ASP A 115 25.31 -3.12 -9.50
CA ASP A 115 25.19 -1.99 -10.42
C ASP A 115 25.63 -0.69 -9.72
N PRO A 116 26.75 -0.06 -10.14
CA PRO A 116 27.30 1.08 -9.42
C PRO A 116 26.52 2.37 -9.61
N VAL A 117 25.61 2.45 -10.59
CA VAL A 117 24.97 3.70 -10.99
C VAL A 117 23.46 3.69 -10.78
N GLY A 118 22.79 2.57 -11.03
CA GLY A 118 21.32 2.50 -11.10
C GLY A 118 20.66 1.59 -10.06
N ALA A 119 21.41 0.97 -9.15
CA ALA A 119 20.89 -0.04 -8.22
C ALA A 119 19.65 0.41 -7.44
N GLN A 120 19.61 1.65 -6.95
CA GLN A 120 18.55 2.15 -6.09
C GLN A 120 17.34 2.73 -6.85
N ASP A 121 17.45 2.97 -8.15
CA ASP A 121 16.49 3.75 -8.94
C ASP A 121 15.67 2.89 -9.93
N ARG A 122 15.87 1.58 -9.89
CA ARG A 122 15.29 0.64 -10.84
C ARG A 122 13.77 0.66 -10.84
N LEU A 123 13.16 0.58 -9.65
CA LEU A 123 11.71 0.59 -9.53
C LEU A 123 11.10 1.93 -9.96
N ARG A 124 11.70 3.05 -9.57
CA ARG A 124 11.24 4.38 -9.97
C ARG A 124 11.26 4.56 -11.48
N LEU A 125 12.34 4.12 -12.13
CA LEU A 125 12.45 4.17 -13.58
C LEU A 125 11.39 3.29 -14.25
N ALA A 126 11.18 2.08 -13.74
CA ALA A 126 10.23 1.13 -14.31
C ALA A 126 8.78 1.60 -14.19
N LEU A 127 8.41 2.30 -13.10
CA LEU A 127 7.07 2.82 -12.87
C LEU A 127 6.75 4.09 -13.70
N ALA A 128 7.71 4.64 -14.44
CA ALA A 128 7.45 5.80 -15.29
C ALA A 128 6.33 5.50 -16.31
N GLY A 129 5.32 6.38 -16.36
CA GLY A 129 4.18 6.23 -17.27
C GLY A 129 3.04 5.34 -16.75
N VAL A 130 3.14 4.81 -15.53
CA VAL A 130 1.99 4.19 -14.84
C VAL A 130 0.91 5.26 -14.62
N SER A 131 -0.34 4.94 -14.98
CA SER A 131 -1.48 5.88 -14.99
C SER A 131 -2.46 5.67 -13.83
N HIS A 132 -2.15 4.81 -12.86
CA HIS A 132 -2.95 4.62 -11.66
C HIS A 132 -2.94 5.88 -10.78
N ASP A 133 -4.02 6.09 -10.03
CA ASP A 133 -4.12 7.20 -9.09
C ASP A 133 -3.20 7.00 -7.89
N LEU A 134 -3.12 5.75 -7.40
CA LEU A 134 -2.32 5.34 -6.24
C LEU A 134 -1.48 4.10 -6.53
N VAL A 135 -0.20 4.16 -6.17
CA VAL A 135 0.71 3.01 -6.17
C VAL A 135 1.12 2.69 -4.72
N LEU A 136 0.84 1.48 -4.27
CA LEU A 136 1.24 0.96 -2.96
C LEU A 136 2.39 -0.03 -3.13
N ILE A 137 3.52 0.22 -2.48
CA ILE A 137 4.73 -0.61 -2.60
C ILE A 137 4.90 -1.40 -1.31
N ASP A 138 4.63 -2.71 -1.36
CA ASP A 138 4.84 -3.64 -0.23
C ASP A 138 6.31 -4.04 -0.16
N CYS A 139 7.04 -3.51 0.81
CA CYS A 139 8.48 -3.68 0.92
C CYS A 139 8.85 -4.89 1.79
N PRO A 140 9.97 -5.59 1.50
CA PRO A 140 10.47 -6.69 2.32
C PRO A 140 10.86 -6.25 3.73
N PRO A 141 11.00 -7.21 4.67
CA PRO A 141 11.44 -6.92 6.06
C PRO A 141 12.97 -6.75 6.14
N SER A 142 13.49 -5.73 5.48
CA SER A 142 14.92 -5.45 5.45
C SER A 142 15.20 -3.96 5.23
N LEU A 143 16.43 -3.55 5.44
CA LEU A 143 16.99 -2.27 4.99
C LEU A 143 17.87 -2.46 3.73
N GLY A 144 17.63 -3.57 3.01
CA GLY A 144 18.36 -3.93 1.80
C GLY A 144 17.99 -3.09 0.57
N LEU A 145 18.56 -3.46 -0.56
CA LEU A 145 18.39 -2.76 -1.82
C LEU A 145 16.92 -2.67 -2.26
N LEU A 146 16.13 -3.71 -2.02
CA LEU A 146 14.72 -3.75 -2.41
C LEU A 146 13.92 -2.68 -1.66
N SER A 147 14.06 -2.60 -0.33
CA SER A 147 13.39 -1.56 0.47
C SER A 147 13.84 -0.15 0.07
N ILE A 148 15.12 0.02 -0.27
CA ILE A 148 15.64 1.30 -0.78
C ILE A 148 15.00 1.64 -2.15
N ASN A 149 14.84 0.66 -3.06
CA ASN A 149 14.12 0.88 -4.32
C ASN A 149 12.65 1.29 -4.09
N GLY A 150 11.97 0.67 -3.11
CA GLY A 150 10.63 1.08 -2.72
C GLY A 150 10.57 2.53 -2.25
N LEU A 151 11.51 2.94 -1.38
CA LEU A 151 11.60 4.33 -0.92
C LEU A 151 11.96 5.32 -2.04
N PHE A 152 12.85 4.94 -2.97
CA PHE A 152 13.23 5.79 -4.11
C PHE A 152 12.07 6.01 -5.09
N ALA A 153 11.14 5.06 -5.17
CA ALA A 153 9.97 5.11 -6.05
C ALA A 153 8.74 5.78 -5.42
N ALA A 154 8.80 6.13 -4.13
CA ALA A 154 7.65 6.60 -3.38
C ALA A 154 7.64 8.12 -3.13
N ASP A 155 6.44 8.72 -3.12
CA ASP A 155 6.21 10.10 -2.65
C ASP A 155 6.11 10.15 -1.14
N ARG A 156 5.57 9.09 -0.54
CA ARG A 156 5.33 8.94 0.89
C ARG A 156 5.84 7.60 1.41
N ALA A 157 6.18 7.57 2.68
CA ALA A 157 6.49 6.34 3.41
C ALA A 157 5.54 6.18 4.60
N VAL A 158 5.09 4.95 4.84
CA VAL A 158 4.36 4.55 6.04
C VAL A 158 5.16 3.47 6.75
N ILE A 159 5.54 3.72 8.00
CA ILE A 159 6.22 2.73 8.83
C ILE A 159 5.17 1.90 9.55
N VAL A 160 5.22 0.56 9.42
CA VAL A 160 4.30 -0.34 10.11
C VAL A 160 5.01 -1.00 11.27
N THR A 161 4.41 -0.94 12.47
CA THR A 161 4.95 -1.57 13.67
C THR A 161 3.86 -2.35 14.43
N GLU A 162 4.22 -3.05 15.47
CA GLU A 162 3.31 -3.72 16.38
C GLU A 162 3.68 -3.39 17.83
N PRO A 163 2.73 -3.38 18.80
CA PRO A 163 3.02 -3.10 20.20
C PRO A 163 3.80 -4.28 20.83
N ALA A 164 5.11 -4.21 20.77
CA ALA A 164 6.01 -5.24 21.27
C ALA A 164 7.35 -4.64 21.71
N ALA A 165 8.13 -5.40 22.48
CA ALA A 165 9.49 -5.04 22.85
C ALA A 165 10.32 -4.74 21.58
N TRP A 166 11.19 -3.72 21.67
CA TRP A 166 12.07 -3.26 20.58
C TRP A 166 11.35 -2.66 19.36
N ALA A 167 10.03 -2.43 19.46
CA ALA A 167 9.25 -1.83 18.36
C ALA A 167 9.73 -0.41 18.06
N ALA A 168 9.95 0.39 19.09
CA ALA A 168 10.39 1.77 18.98
C ALA A 168 11.77 1.89 18.30
N ASP A 169 12.72 1.01 18.65
CA ASP A 169 14.05 1.01 18.02
C ASP A 169 13.99 0.68 16.52
N GLY A 170 13.11 -0.26 16.15
CA GLY A 170 12.88 -0.58 14.74
C GLY A 170 12.24 0.57 13.95
N VAL A 171 11.33 1.31 14.58
CA VAL A 171 10.72 2.52 14.01
C VAL A 171 11.78 3.61 13.81
N ASP A 172 12.61 3.90 14.82
CA ASP A 172 13.66 4.91 14.71
C ASP A 172 14.65 4.62 13.58
N LEU A 173 15.09 3.36 13.48
CA LEU A 173 16.04 2.97 12.44
C LEU A 173 15.42 3.13 11.03
N MET A 174 14.15 2.76 10.87
CA MET A 174 13.44 2.94 9.61
C MET A 174 13.19 4.43 9.33
N HIS A 175 12.77 5.21 10.33
CA HIS A 175 12.58 6.64 10.21
C HIS A 175 13.88 7.34 9.74
N ASN A 176 15.01 7.06 10.38
CA ASN A 176 16.31 7.57 9.96
C ASN A 176 16.66 7.18 8.51
N THR A 177 16.24 6.01 8.06
CA THR A 177 16.46 5.57 6.66
C THR A 177 15.59 6.37 5.70
N VAL A 178 14.31 6.58 6.01
CA VAL A 178 13.40 7.45 5.23
C VAL A 178 13.98 8.86 5.13
N GLU A 179 14.40 9.45 6.24
CA GLU A 179 14.99 10.80 6.29
C GLU A 179 16.25 10.90 5.42
N ARG A 180 17.11 9.87 5.43
CA ARG A 180 18.32 9.85 4.61
C ARG A 180 18.00 9.78 3.11
N VAL A 181 16.99 9.05 2.71
CA VAL A 181 16.52 8.99 1.31
C VAL A 181 15.88 10.31 0.93
N SER A 182 14.97 10.83 1.76
CA SER A 182 14.30 12.11 1.57
C SER A 182 15.30 13.28 1.44
N GLY A 183 16.33 13.30 2.26
CA GLY A 183 17.38 14.33 2.21
C GLY A 183 18.16 14.33 0.89
N ARG A 184 18.15 13.23 0.12
CA ARG A 184 18.82 13.15 -1.19
C ARG A 184 17.90 13.49 -2.36
N LEU A 185 16.63 13.10 -2.27
CA LEU A 185 15.68 13.15 -3.40
C LEU A 185 14.56 14.17 -3.20
N GLY A 186 14.35 14.66 -1.99
CA GLY A 186 13.16 15.45 -1.60
C GLY A 186 11.93 14.58 -1.29
N THR A 187 11.99 13.28 -1.60
CA THR A 187 10.98 12.24 -1.32
C THR A 187 11.68 10.95 -0.89
N PRO A 188 10.97 9.99 -0.24
CA PRO A 188 9.61 10.12 0.27
C PRO A 188 9.55 11.01 1.52
N ARG A 189 8.40 11.61 1.79
CA ARG A 189 8.11 12.16 3.13
C ARG A 189 7.48 11.07 3.99
N LEU A 190 7.75 11.06 5.28
CA LEU A 190 7.06 10.17 6.20
C LEU A 190 5.63 10.67 6.41
N SER A 191 4.61 9.89 6.02
CA SER A 191 3.21 10.17 6.36
C SER A 191 2.91 9.83 7.81
N GLY A 192 3.53 8.79 8.34
CA GLY A 192 3.40 8.42 9.75
C GLY A 192 3.68 6.94 10.03
N ILE A 193 3.28 6.52 11.23
CA ILE A 193 3.53 5.20 11.79
C ILE A 193 2.20 4.52 12.09
N VAL A 194 1.95 3.37 11.48
CA VAL A 194 0.77 2.53 11.76
C VAL A 194 1.12 1.48 12.79
N THR A 195 0.44 1.51 13.94
CA THR A 195 0.51 0.45 14.93
C THR A 195 -0.52 -0.64 14.57
N ASN A 196 -0.02 -1.78 14.11
CA ASN A 196 -0.83 -2.92 13.71
C ASN A 196 -0.93 -3.95 14.84
N ARG A 197 -1.90 -4.88 14.76
CA ARG A 197 -2.11 -5.97 15.73
C ARG A 197 -2.29 -5.50 17.17
N VAL A 198 -2.92 -4.35 17.35
CA VAL A 198 -3.20 -3.82 18.69
C VAL A 198 -4.17 -4.76 19.41
N GLY A 199 -3.72 -5.33 20.52
CA GLY A 199 -4.46 -6.30 21.32
C GLY A 199 -4.93 -5.72 22.64
N ARG A 200 -5.58 -6.60 23.48
CA ARG A 200 -6.16 -6.20 24.77
C ARG A 200 -5.34 -6.65 25.98
N THR A 201 -4.17 -7.29 25.77
CA THR A 201 -3.31 -7.75 26.86
C THR A 201 -2.64 -6.57 27.56
N ARG A 202 -2.20 -6.78 28.81
CA ARG A 202 -1.47 -5.74 29.56
C ARG A 202 -0.16 -5.37 28.89
N ASP A 203 0.54 -6.35 28.35
CA ASP A 203 1.80 -6.15 27.64
C ASP A 203 1.59 -5.32 26.37
N ASN A 204 0.57 -5.64 25.57
CA ASN A 204 0.26 -4.90 24.35
C ASN A 204 -0.12 -3.44 24.67
N ARG A 205 -0.88 -3.20 25.75
CA ARG A 205 -1.22 -1.84 26.21
C ARG A 205 0.04 -1.07 26.60
N TYR A 206 0.90 -1.66 27.42
CA TYR A 206 2.16 -1.04 27.84
C TYR A 206 3.00 -0.61 26.65
N TRP A 207 3.21 -1.49 25.65
CA TRP A 207 3.99 -1.14 24.47
C TRP A 207 3.29 -0.13 23.56
N SER A 208 1.96 -0.13 23.50
CA SER A 208 1.21 0.91 22.79
C SER A 208 1.41 2.29 23.42
N GLU A 209 1.37 2.36 24.76
CA GLU A 209 1.63 3.61 25.52
C GLU A 209 3.08 4.10 25.29
N GLN A 210 4.06 3.19 25.23
CA GLN A 210 5.45 3.56 24.92
C GLN A 210 5.62 4.10 23.49
N LEU A 211 4.89 3.55 22.52
CA LEU A 211 4.89 4.08 21.14
C LEU A 211 4.22 5.45 21.09
N GLU A 212 3.09 5.64 21.80
CA GLU A 212 2.39 6.92 21.89
C GLU A 212 3.27 8.00 22.53
N GLU A 213 3.93 7.69 23.65
CA GLU A 213 4.83 8.62 24.32
C GLU A 213 6.00 9.07 23.42
N ARG A 214 6.54 8.15 22.61
CA ARG A 214 7.71 8.42 21.78
C ARG A 214 7.39 9.08 20.45
N PHE A 215 6.30 8.67 19.79
CA PHE A 215 6.00 9.05 18.40
C PHE A 215 4.71 9.87 18.25
N GLY A 216 3.87 9.95 19.26
CA GLY A 216 2.67 10.76 19.39
C GLY A 216 2.04 11.26 18.08
N THR A 217 2.44 12.43 17.65
CA THR A 217 1.90 13.09 16.44
C THR A 217 2.22 12.40 15.11
N LEU A 218 3.14 11.43 15.10
CA LEU A 218 3.44 10.63 13.93
C LEU A 218 2.58 9.37 13.84
N LEU A 219 1.84 9.02 14.90
CA LEU A 219 0.99 7.85 14.89
C LEU A 219 -0.27 8.08 14.06
N LEU A 220 -0.49 7.20 13.11
CA LEU A 220 -1.70 7.09 12.30
C LEU A 220 -2.74 6.19 12.98
N PRO A 221 -4.01 6.16 12.50
CA PRO A 221 -5.00 5.24 13.01
C PRO A 221 -4.50 3.81 13.13
N GLN A 222 -4.68 3.21 14.30
CA GLN A 222 -4.20 1.87 14.62
C GLN A 222 -5.11 0.78 14.07
N ILE A 223 -4.54 -0.39 13.77
CA ILE A 223 -5.28 -1.58 13.33
C ILE A 223 -5.26 -2.62 14.44
N GLN A 224 -6.45 -3.01 14.89
CA GLN A 224 -6.59 -4.00 15.95
C GLN A 224 -6.33 -5.43 15.43
N LEU A 225 -5.83 -6.29 16.32
CA LEU A 225 -5.69 -7.71 16.04
C LEU A 225 -7.08 -8.35 15.92
N ARG A 226 -7.44 -8.79 14.70
CA ARG A 226 -8.73 -9.44 14.41
C ARG A 226 -8.53 -10.66 13.52
N ALA A 227 -9.27 -11.73 13.84
CA ALA A 227 -9.23 -12.96 13.05
C ALA A 227 -9.70 -12.74 11.60
N ALA A 228 -10.66 -11.84 11.38
CA ALA A 228 -11.18 -11.51 10.05
C ALA A 228 -10.10 -10.99 9.10
N ILE A 229 -9.09 -10.25 9.60
CA ILE A 229 -7.98 -9.75 8.77
C ILE A 229 -7.13 -10.93 8.24
N ALA A 230 -6.82 -11.89 9.11
CA ALA A 230 -6.08 -13.09 8.71
C ALA A 230 -6.92 -13.99 7.78
N GLU A 231 -8.23 -14.08 8.02
CA GLU A 231 -9.17 -14.83 7.18
C GLU A 231 -9.26 -14.22 5.77
N ALA A 232 -9.41 -12.90 5.65
CA ALA A 232 -9.44 -12.20 4.37
C ALA A 232 -8.16 -12.46 3.54
N SER A 233 -6.99 -12.29 4.16
CA SER A 233 -5.70 -12.55 3.50
C SER A 233 -5.56 -14.02 3.09
N GLY A 234 -5.95 -14.96 3.95
CA GLY A 234 -5.85 -16.41 3.68
C GLY A 234 -6.81 -16.91 2.60
N GLN A 235 -7.92 -16.22 2.38
CA GLN A 235 -8.91 -16.52 1.35
C GLN A 235 -8.73 -15.67 0.09
N SER A 236 -7.72 -14.82 0.01
CA SER A 236 -7.49 -13.87 -1.09
C SER A 236 -8.76 -13.07 -1.42
N THR A 237 -9.36 -12.48 -0.37
CA THR A 237 -10.61 -11.72 -0.47
C THR A 237 -10.54 -10.42 0.32
N THR A 238 -11.51 -9.55 0.13
CA THR A 238 -11.62 -8.29 0.86
C THR A 238 -12.28 -8.48 2.23
N LEU A 239 -12.03 -7.58 3.17
CA LEU A 239 -12.76 -7.53 4.45
C LEU A 239 -14.27 -7.30 4.23
N ARG A 240 -14.62 -6.49 3.24
CA ARG A 240 -16.02 -6.21 2.87
C ARG A 240 -16.73 -7.44 2.32
N ALA A 241 -16.06 -8.26 1.50
CA ALA A 241 -16.61 -9.50 0.96
C ALA A 241 -16.81 -10.58 2.04
N LEU A 242 -16.09 -10.55 3.17
CA LEU A 242 -16.36 -11.42 4.31
C LEU A 242 -17.74 -11.14 4.96
N GLY A 243 -18.33 -9.97 4.71
CA GLY A 243 -19.68 -9.61 5.09
C GLY A 243 -19.92 -9.69 6.59
N LYS A 244 -20.79 -10.63 7.03
CA LYS A 244 -21.19 -10.76 8.45
C LYS A 244 -20.17 -11.51 9.35
N ARG A 245 -18.98 -11.79 8.87
CA ARG A 245 -17.93 -12.39 9.73
C ARG A 245 -17.60 -11.46 10.91
N PRO A 246 -17.51 -12.00 12.13
CA PRO A 246 -17.21 -11.18 13.31
C PRO A 246 -15.92 -10.38 13.15
N GLY A 247 -16.02 -9.07 13.31
CA GLY A 247 -14.88 -8.15 13.24
C GLY A 247 -14.46 -7.73 11.82
N ALA A 248 -15.11 -8.21 10.74
CA ALA A 248 -14.79 -7.81 9.38
C ALA A 248 -15.15 -6.34 9.11
N THR A 249 -16.38 -5.93 9.45
CA THR A 249 -16.85 -4.55 9.27
C THR A 249 -15.99 -3.56 10.08
N GLU A 250 -15.68 -3.90 11.33
CA GLU A 250 -14.85 -3.04 12.18
C GLU A 250 -13.41 -2.96 11.67
N ALA A 251 -12.86 -4.05 11.11
CA ALA A 251 -11.55 -4.03 10.49
C ALA A 251 -11.56 -3.14 9.24
N ALA A 252 -12.56 -3.30 8.36
CA ALA A 252 -12.72 -2.45 7.18
C ALA A 252 -12.80 -0.97 7.56
N SER A 253 -13.61 -0.61 8.58
CA SER A 253 -13.72 0.77 9.07
C SER A 253 -12.40 1.32 9.61
N GLN A 254 -11.54 0.49 10.21
CA GLN A 254 -10.22 0.93 10.66
C GLN A 254 -9.28 1.25 9.48
N PHE A 255 -9.34 0.46 8.41
CA PHE A 255 -8.60 0.77 7.18
C PHE A 255 -9.17 1.99 6.45
N ASP A 256 -10.50 2.20 6.50
CA ASP A 256 -11.10 3.42 5.96
C ASP A 256 -10.60 4.66 6.71
N ALA A 257 -10.55 4.62 8.04
CA ALA A 257 -10.02 5.72 8.84
C ALA A 257 -8.53 5.97 8.54
N LEU A 258 -7.73 4.91 8.39
CA LEU A 258 -6.33 5.03 7.99
C LEU A 258 -6.20 5.65 6.60
N TRP A 259 -7.03 5.23 5.64
CA TRP A 259 -7.03 5.77 4.29
C TRP A 259 -7.41 7.25 4.25
N VAL A 260 -8.40 7.67 5.03
CA VAL A 260 -8.79 9.10 5.12
C VAL A 260 -7.60 9.99 5.50
N GLU A 261 -6.82 9.61 6.52
CA GLU A 261 -5.63 10.37 6.92
C GLU A 261 -4.56 10.38 5.81
N LEU A 262 -4.27 9.23 5.21
CA LEU A 262 -3.28 9.12 4.14
C LEU A 262 -3.70 9.86 2.87
N SER A 263 -4.97 9.81 2.50
CA SER A 263 -5.49 10.49 1.31
C SER A 263 -5.38 12.01 1.46
N GLY A 264 -5.64 12.55 2.65
CA GLY A 264 -5.43 13.97 2.96
C GLY A 264 -3.97 14.40 2.84
N ASP A 265 -3.03 13.59 3.37
CA ASP A 265 -1.57 13.86 3.26
C ASP A 265 -1.07 13.78 1.80
N LEU A 266 -1.67 12.94 0.97
CA LEU A 266 -1.38 12.82 -0.46
C LEU A 266 -2.04 13.90 -1.31
N GLY A 267 -2.98 14.66 -0.75
CA GLY A 267 -3.72 15.71 -1.44
C GLY A 267 -4.86 15.20 -2.33
N PHE A 268 -5.39 14.01 -2.05
CA PHE A 268 -6.66 13.59 -2.63
C PHE A 268 -7.78 14.37 -1.96
N SER A 269 -8.55 15.16 -2.73
CA SER A 269 -9.72 15.89 -2.20
C SER A 269 -10.94 14.97 -2.14
N GLU A 270 -11.82 15.17 -1.14
CA GLU A 270 -13.08 14.43 -1.00
C GLU A 270 -14.02 14.56 -2.23
N SER A 271 -13.74 15.49 -3.15
CA SER A 271 -14.56 15.76 -4.35
C SER A 271 -14.32 14.78 -5.50
N ASN A 272 -13.32 13.93 -5.48
CA ASN A 272 -12.99 13.02 -6.59
C ASN A 272 -13.59 11.61 -6.47
N GLY A 273 -14.52 11.37 -5.56
CA GLY A 273 -14.99 10.02 -5.26
C GLY A 273 -16.50 9.84 -5.05
N ARG A 274 -17.39 10.55 -5.78
CA ARG A 274 -18.80 10.16 -5.89
C ARG A 274 -19.33 10.42 -7.30
N PRO A 275 -19.68 9.38 -8.08
CA PRO A 275 -20.68 9.55 -9.10
C PRO A 275 -22.02 9.79 -8.42
N GLU A 276 -22.66 10.93 -8.66
CA GLU A 276 -24.07 11.14 -8.34
C GLU A 276 -24.88 10.03 -9.01
N ALA A 277 -25.39 9.10 -8.21
CA ALA A 277 -26.40 8.17 -8.66
C ALA A 277 -27.66 8.98 -8.95
N ALA A 278 -27.91 9.22 -10.24
CA ALA A 278 -29.17 9.75 -10.72
C ALA A 278 -30.26 8.74 -10.38
N PHE A 279 -30.97 8.98 -9.28
CA PHE A 279 -32.27 8.37 -9.03
C PHE A 279 -33.28 9.05 -9.94
N GLU A 280 -33.47 8.52 -11.15
CA GLU A 280 -34.67 8.79 -11.94
C GLU A 280 -35.84 8.06 -11.28
N THR A 281 -36.69 8.83 -10.62
CA THR A 281 -38.02 8.36 -10.23
C THR A 281 -38.88 8.18 -11.48
N PRO A 282 -39.50 7.04 -11.73
CA PRO A 282 -40.45 6.92 -12.83
C PRO A 282 -41.71 7.73 -12.49
N SER A 283 -41.98 8.75 -13.29
CA SER A 283 -43.24 9.48 -13.25
C SER A 283 -44.39 8.57 -13.72
N THR A 284 -45.20 8.15 -12.77
CA THR A 284 -46.49 7.49 -13.10
C THR A 284 -47.47 8.54 -13.55
N THR A 285 -47.63 8.68 -14.85
CA THR A 285 -48.77 9.40 -15.43
C THR A 285 -49.95 8.44 -15.46
N ILE A 286 -50.93 8.68 -14.60
CA ILE A 286 -52.24 8.06 -14.67
C ILE A 286 -53.07 8.99 -15.51
N ASP A 287 -53.37 8.59 -16.72
CA ASP A 287 -54.43 9.20 -17.55
C ASP A 287 -55.77 8.57 -17.19
N SER A 288 -56.71 9.42 -16.84
CA SER A 288 -58.16 9.17 -16.64
C SER A 288 -58.93 9.17 -17.94
#